data_d468cfbf61abc635e10bf6d6040e7c28
#
_entry.id   d468cfbf61abc635e10bf6d6040e7c28
#
_cell.length_a   1.000
_cell.length_b   1.000
_cell.length_c   1.000
_cell.angle_alpha   90.00
_cell.angle_beta   90.00
_cell.angle_gamma   90.00
#
_symmetry.space_group_name_H-M   'P 1'
#
loop_
_entity.id
_entity.type
_entity.pdbx_description
1 polymer ?
#
loop_
_entity_poly.entity_id
_entity_poly.type
_entity_poly.pdbx_seq_one_letter_code
_entity_poly.pdbx_strand_id
1 'polypeptide(L)'
;MSAAVEDGAAVVSLDAFITNPVEGQSVEFIVRDAAGVIVAGAVRPAAERVHAEVRIENAHLWQGVKDPYLYAVEALLTVHNETIDNVSANLGVRTYTVDPQKGFFLNGVLTPLRGVSRHQDRLGQGNALTKEQHEEDVAFIREVGANTVRLAHYQHSPYFYDACDRAGLVVWAEIPFISVMNPAPGAHENCRSQMKELIVQNYNHPSICFWGISNEITIGGERPGLLDNLRDLNALAHEMDKTRMTTIAHVSMVPMENDMHHITDVLSYNHYFGWYGGELENNEQWLDKFHALHPDRPLGISEYGAEGIVSYHSDTPRCKDYTEEYQAVYHEHLAKVIDERPWLWATHVWNMFDFGCDARDEGGVKGRNNKGLMTLDRKIRKDAFYLYKAYWSDEEFVHLCSRRYAQRTGEETTVKVYSNLPKVALYVDGRLFAEQEGSKVFVFEHVPMSDGFTQISARAGACADAMSIEKVAEPNQAYIYVDPDDTGDDAGAANWFNVDDYKDVDTIVVREGYFSVKDKIGDIMKNEEAGNVLMQFMQATVKMKLKKSMLGMVKDMTLEGMAGMASSMGIGGKAGADPEQGKRMLITLNEMLNKIKK
;
A
#
# COMPACT_ATOMS: atom_id res chain seq x y z
N MET A 1 1.08 12.94 25.78
CA MET A 1 -0.33 13.06 26.21
C MET A 1 -1.09 11.80 25.83
N SER A 2 -2.02 11.35 26.68
CA SER A 2 -3.00 10.30 26.34
C SER A 2 -4.37 10.69 26.90
N ALA A 3 -5.45 10.18 26.30
CA ALA A 3 -6.80 10.44 26.76
C ALA A 3 -7.57 9.13 26.87
N ALA A 4 -8.32 8.98 27.96
CA ALA A 4 -9.32 7.93 28.15
C ALA A 4 -10.71 8.57 28.15
N VAL A 5 -11.69 7.91 27.51
CA VAL A 5 -13.08 8.40 27.47
C VAL A 5 -13.91 7.61 28.45
N GLU A 6 -14.54 8.33 29.39
CA GLU A 6 -15.36 7.76 30.47
C GLU A 6 -16.66 8.58 30.60
N ASP A 7 -17.80 7.94 30.40
CA ASP A 7 -19.14 8.55 30.57
C ASP A 7 -19.31 9.92 29.86
N GLY A 8 -18.77 10.04 28.64
CA GLY A 8 -18.86 11.26 27.83
C GLY A 8 -17.85 12.35 28.18
N ALA A 9 -17.02 12.15 29.21
CA ALA A 9 -15.88 13.01 29.53
C ALA A 9 -14.56 12.38 29.05
N ALA A 10 -13.52 13.19 28.90
CA ALA A 10 -12.16 12.70 28.66
C ALA A 10 -11.27 12.98 29.87
N VAL A 11 -10.62 11.94 30.38
CA VAL A 11 -9.52 12.04 31.34
C VAL A 11 -8.23 12.10 30.53
N VAL A 12 -7.53 13.23 30.58
CA VAL A 12 -6.31 13.49 29.82
C VAL A 12 -5.11 13.44 30.75
N SER A 13 -4.21 12.50 30.49
CA SER A 13 -2.90 12.42 31.16
C SER A 13 -1.88 13.26 30.40
N LEU A 14 -1.26 14.19 31.09
CA LEU A 14 -0.28 15.16 30.58
C LEU A 14 1.06 14.95 31.27
N ASP A 15 2.12 14.72 30.50
CA ASP A 15 3.49 14.67 30.99
C ASP A 15 4.32 15.76 30.29
N ALA A 16 5.05 16.55 31.08
CA ALA A 16 6.07 17.48 30.61
C ALA A 16 7.43 17.08 31.17
N PHE A 17 8.46 17.16 30.32
CA PHE A 17 9.85 16.90 30.71
C PHE A 17 10.64 18.19 30.66
N ILE A 18 11.31 18.53 31.76
CA ILE A 18 12.03 19.78 31.93
C ILE A 18 13.50 19.48 32.16
N THR A 19 14.34 20.11 31.39
CA THR A 19 15.79 20.04 31.56
C THR A 19 16.21 21.06 32.62
N ASN A 20 16.89 20.60 33.68
CA ASN A 20 17.40 21.42 34.78
C ASN A 20 16.31 22.27 35.46
N PRO A 21 15.26 21.68 36.05
CA PRO A 21 14.26 22.43 36.80
C PRO A 21 14.89 23.13 38.02
N VAL A 22 14.39 24.33 38.32
CA VAL A 22 14.89 25.16 39.45
C VAL A 22 13.76 25.35 40.48
N GLU A 23 14.13 25.43 41.76
CA GLU A 23 13.17 25.66 42.84
C GLU A 23 12.36 26.96 42.61
N GLY A 24 11.07 26.92 42.87
CA GLY A 24 10.14 28.04 42.65
C GLY A 24 9.54 28.08 41.24
N GLN A 25 9.94 27.20 40.33
CA GLN A 25 9.29 27.04 39.05
C GLN A 25 8.04 26.16 39.15
N SER A 26 7.07 26.41 38.26
CA SER A 26 5.85 25.62 38.10
C SER A 26 5.59 25.35 36.65
N VAL A 27 4.89 24.25 36.37
CA VAL A 27 4.32 23.93 35.04
C VAL A 27 2.83 24.15 35.12
N GLU A 28 2.31 25.02 34.26
CA GLU A 28 0.89 25.21 34.04
C GLU A 28 0.48 24.49 32.73
N PHE A 29 -0.40 23.49 32.86
CA PHE A 29 -1.05 22.84 31.74
C PHE A 29 -2.39 23.51 31.45
N ILE A 30 -2.63 23.87 30.21
CA ILE A 30 -3.86 24.52 29.75
C ILE A 30 -4.40 23.73 28.58
N VAL A 31 -5.67 23.34 28.61
CA VAL A 31 -6.39 22.73 27.50
C VAL A 31 -7.46 23.69 27.02
N ARG A 32 -7.41 24.03 25.71
CA ARG A 32 -8.38 24.92 25.06
C ARG A 32 -9.17 24.18 24.01
N ASP A 33 -10.42 24.53 23.88
CA ASP A 33 -11.26 24.11 22.78
C ASP A 33 -10.91 24.87 21.47
N ALA A 34 -11.59 24.54 20.37
CA ALA A 34 -11.38 25.19 19.07
C ALA A 34 -11.76 26.69 19.06
N ALA A 35 -12.56 27.16 20.02
CA ALA A 35 -12.88 28.59 20.21
C ALA A 35 -11.84 29.31 21.08
N GLY A 36 -10.83 28.60 21.58
CA GLY A 36 -9.79 29.16 22.48
C GLY A 36 -10.20 29.23 23.95
N VAL A 37 -11.37 28.67 24.31
CA VAL A 37 -11.86 28.67 25.70
C VAL A 37 -11.10 27.61 26.50
N ILE A 38 -10.62 27.96 27.71
CA ILE A 38 -10.00 26.99 28.61
C ILE A 38 -11.07 26.03 29.13
N VAL A 39 -10.92 24.75 28.81
CA VAL A 39 -11.85 23.68 29.20
C VAL A 39 -11.30 22.78 30.31
N ALA A 40 -9.98 22.79 30.52
CA ALA A 40 -9.32 22.08 31.61
C ALA A 40 -7.92 22.67 31.84
N GLY A 41 -7.35 22.42 33.02
CA GLY A 41 -5.99 22.84 33.31
C GLY A 41 -5.53 22.35 34.67
N ALA A 42 -4.22 22.40 34.90
CA ALA A 42 -3.58 22.05 36.16
C ALA A 42 -2.25 22.78 36.32
N VAL A 43 -1.90 23.12 37.56
CA VAL A 43 -0.58 23.66 37.91
C VAL A 43 0.14 22.67 38.81
N ARG A 44 1.43 22.42 38.53
CA ARG A 44 2.29 21.51 39.30
C ARG A 44 3.66 22.16 39.53
N PRO A 45 4.33 21.90 40.66
CA PRO A 45 5.73 22.26 40.82
C PRO A 45 6.59 21.65 39.72
N ALA A 46 7.59 22.38 39.22
CA ALA A 46 8.50 21.89 38.21
C ALA A 46 9.41 20.78 38.78
N ALA A 47 9.60 19.73 37.97
CA ALA A 47 10.50 18.61 38.20
C ALA A 47 11.01 18.12 36.85
N GLU A 48 11.99 17.21 36.81
CA GLU A 48 12.46 16.61 35.54
C GLU A 48 11.32 15.96 34.76
N ARG A 49 10.35 15.37 35.46
CA ARG A 49 9.06 14.89 34.87
C ARG A 49 7.93 15.45 35.72
N VAL A 50 7.01 16.14 35.07
CA VAL A 50 5.80 16.71 35.70
C VAL A 50 4.59 16.00 35.11
N HIS A 51 3.80 15.37 35.96
CA HIS A 51 2.57 14.68 35.58
C HIS A 51 1.33 15.40 36.10
N ALA A 52 0.30 15.50 35.26
CA ALA A 52 -1.02 15.96 35.65
C ALA A 52 -2.11 15.20 34.93
N GLU A 53 -3.21 14.96 35.62
CA GLU A 53 -4.47 14.52 34.99
C GLU A 53 -5.46 15.67 35.01
N VAL A 54 -6.13 15.88 33.88
CA VAL A 54 -7.19 16.89 33.75
C VAL A 54 -8.41 16.23 33.11
N ARG A 55 -9.61 16.75 33.43
CA ARG A 55 -10.86 16.21 32.93
C ARG A 55 -11.55 17.23 32.03
N ILE A 56 -11.94 16.81 30.84
CA ILE A 56 -12.73 17.61 29.90
C ILE A 56 -14.16 17.04 29.95
N GLU A 57 -15.09 17.79 30.48
CA GLU A 57 -16.49 17.40 30.53
C GLU A 57 -17.14 17.55 29.16
N ASN A 58 -18.02 16.59 28.78
CA ASN A 58 -18.67 16.56 27.49
C ASN A 58 -17.66 16.67 26.34
N ALA A 59 -16.62 15.84 26.36
CA ALA A 59 -15.50 15.93 25.44
C ALA A 59 -15.97 15.77 23.98
N HIS A 60 -15.58 16.71 23.13
CA HIS A 60 -15.77 16.62 21.69
C HIS A 60 -14.73 15.66 21.11
N LEU A 61 -15.20 14.57 20.52
CA LEU A 61 -14.31 13.50 20.06
C LEU A 61 -13.75 13.82 18.66
N TRP A 62 -12.52 13.39 18.41
CA TRP A 62 -11.94 13.34 17.07
C TRP A 62 -12.60 12.16 16.32
N GLN A 63 -13.47 12.47 15.33
CA GLN A 63 -14.29 11.50 14.59
C GLN A 63 -13.70 11.17 13.22
N GLY A 64 -12.39 11.24 13.07
CA GLY A 64 -11.75 11.04 11.78
C GLY A 64 -12.21 12.09 10.76
N VAL A 65 -12.35 11.68 9.51
CA VAL A 65 -12.68 12.57 8.38
C VAL A 65 -14.04 13.27 8.48
N LYS A 66 -14.93 12.77 9.36
CA LYS A 66 -16.27 13.34 9.56
C LYS A 66 -16.24 14.59 10.44
N ASP A 67 -15.38 14.58 11.45
CA ASP A 67 -15.22 15.69 12.39
C ASP A 67 -13.85 15.57 13.09
N PRO A 68 -12.78 16.11 12.50
CA PRO A 68 -11.42 16.02 13.02
C PRO A 68 -11.16 17.01 14.14
N TYR A 69 -11.99 17.03 15.18
CA TYR A 69 -11.91 17.99 16.25
C TYR A 69 -10.64 17.88 17.07
N LEU A 70 -9.95 19.01 17.28
CA LEU A 70 -8.71 19.11 18.02
C LEU A 70 -8.81 20.14 19.13
N TYR A 71 -8.34 19.78 20.32
CA TYR A 71 -8.03 20.70 21.39
C TYR A 71 -6.59 21.19 21.24
N ALA A 72 -6.30 22.41 21.70
CA ALA A 72 -4.94 22.89 21.88
C ALA A 72 -4.52 22.64 23.33
N VAL A 73 -3.35 22.03 23.52
CA VAL A 73 -2.73 21.81 24.83
C VAL A 73 -1.45 22.59 24.90
N GLU A 74 -1.31 23.39 25.94
CA GLU A 74 -0.11 24.18 26.24
C GLU A 74 0.48 23.71 27.57
N ALA A 75 1.80 23.61 27.67
CA ALA A 75 2.52 23.48 28.92
C ALA A 75 3.46 24.67 29.03
N LEU A 76 3.20 25.53 30.04
CA LEU A 76 3.94 26.76 30.31
C LEU A 76 4.85 26.52 31.52
N LEU A 77 6.15 26.70 31.35
CA LEU A 77 7.09 26.75 32.47
C LEU A 77 7.12 28.18 33.01
N THR A 78 6.74 28.34 34.26
CA THR A 78 6.59 29.66 34.88
C THR A 78 7.48 29.83 36.13
N VAL A 79 7.91 31.04 36.38
CA VAL A 79 8.54 31.47 37.64
C VAL A 79 7.98 32.83 38.04
N HIS A 80 7.54 33.00 39.29
CA HIS A 80 6.90 34.22 39.78
C HIS A 80 5.74 34.73 38.87
N ASN A 81 4.95 33.81 38.30
CA ASN A 81 3.88 34.02 37.31
C ASN A 81 4.33 34.59 35.95
N GLU A 82 5.62 34.59 35.65
CA GLU A 82 6.14 34.89 34.31
C GLU A 82 6.46 33.59 33.56
N THR A 83 5.99 33.48 32.33
CA THR A 83 6.30 32.34 31.47
C THR A 83 7.71 32.48 30.92
N ILE A 84 8.57 31.50 31.20
CA ILE A 84 9.97 31.47 30.77
C ILE A 84 10.21 30.47 29.60
N ASP A 85 9.32 29.48 29.42
CA ASP A 85 9.34 28.54 28.31
C ASP A 85 7.94 27.99 28.08
N ASN A 86 7.66 27.54 26.85
CA ASN A 86 6.38 26.89 26.51
C ASN A 86 6.51 25.85 25.40
N VAL A 87 5.63 24.90 25.46
CA VAL A 87 5.40 23.94 24.35
C VAL A 87 3.90 23.78 24.14
N SER A 88 3.51 23.55 22.89
CA SER A 88 2.12 23.31 22.52
C SER A 88 1.98 22.11 21.61
N ALA A 89 0.84 21.42 21.71
CA ALA A 89 0.50 20.32 20.84
C ALA A 89 -1.03 20.21 20.69
N ASN A 90 -1.47 19.58 19.61
CA ASN A 90 -2.86 19.25 19.42
C ASN A 90 -3.23 17.97 20.18
N LEU A 91 -4.45 17.91 20.68
CA LEU A 91 -5.05 16.72 21.30
C LEU A 91 -6.35 16.38 20.60
N GLY A 92 -6.43 15.20 19.97
CA GLY A 92 -7.68 14.61 19.51
C GLY A 92 -8.11 13.50 20.49
N VAL A 93 -9.24 13.70 21.12
CA VAL A 93 -9.81 12.70 22.04
C VAL A 93 -10.53 11.64 21.23
N ARG A 94 -10.09 10.40 21.32
CA ARG A 94 -10.69 9.27 20.60
C ARG A 94 -10.49 7.95 21.29
N THR A 95 -11.34 7.00 20.95
CA THR A 95 -11.18 5.56 21.21
C THR A 95 -11.28 4.79 19.91
N TYR A 96 -10.62 3.65 19.81
CA TYR A 96 -10.81 2.76 18.67
C TYR A 96 -10.53 1.32 19.05
N THR A 97 -11.11 0.41 18.28
CA THR A 97 -10.94 -1.03 18.42
C THR A 97 -10.95 -1.68 17.03
N VAL A 98 -10.37 -2.87 16.93
CA VAL A 98 -10.45 -3.70 15.74
C VAL A 98 -11.07 -5.04 16.11
N ASP A 99 -12.17 -5.38 15.43
CA ASP A 99 -12.85 -6.66 15.56
C ASP A 99 -12.52 -7.52 14.34
N PRO A 100 -12.01 -8.75 14.51
CA PRO A 100 -11.58 -9.60 13.39
C PRO A 100 -12.73 -9.98 12.44
N GLN A 101 -13.99 -9.89 12.88
CA GLN A 101 -15.16 -10.24 12.09
C GLN A 101 -15.92 -9.02 11.54
N LYS A 102 -15.60 -7.82 11.99
CA LYS A 102 -16.35 -6.60 11.64
C LYS A 102 -15.46 -5.47 11.13
N GLY A 103 -14.15 -5.50 11.43
CA GLY A 103 -13.21 -4.47 11.04
C GLY A 103 -12.97 -3.40 12.11
N PHE A 104 -12.64 -2.19 11.69
CA PHE A 104 -12.22 -1.09 12.56
C PHE A 104 -13.41 -0.25 13.06
N PHE A 105 -13.37 0.09 14.34
CA PHE A 105 -14.34 0.98 14.99
C PHE A 105 -13.63 2.22 15.53
N LEU A 106 -14.15 3.40 15.21
CA LEU A 106 -13.73 4.68 15.79
C LEU A 106 -14.85 5.20 16.69
N ASN A 107 -14.52 5.46 17.95
CA ASN A 107 -15.48 5.93 18.97
C ASN A 107 -16.76 5.06 19.03
N GLY A 108 -16.59 3.74 18.91
CA GLY A 108 -17.70 2.77 18.91
C GLY A 108 -18.49 2.68 17.61
N VAL A 109 -18.15 3.47 16.58
CA VAL A 109 -18.82 3.45 15.27
C VAL A 109 -17.99 2.63 14.28
N LEU A 110 -18.60 1.65 13.61
CA LEU A 110 -17.97 0.89 12.53
C LEU A 110 -17.51 1.86 11.43
N THR A 111 -16.22 1.86 11.17
CA THR A 111 -15.55 2.80 10.26
C THR A 111 -14.56 2.02 9.40
N PRO A 112 -15.00 1.39 8.30
CA PRO A 112 -14.08 0.66 7.43
C PRO A 112 -12.96 1.59 6.94
N LEU A 113 -11.71 1.22 7.22
CA LEU A 113 -10.56 2.00 6.77
C LEU A 113 -10.25 1.68 5.32
N ARG A 114 -10.47 2.65 4.45
CA ARG A 114 -10.25 2.57 3.01
C ARG A 114 -9.37 3.74 2.59
N GLY A 115 -8.21 3.43 2.05
CA GLY A 115 -7.26 4.50 1.74
C GLY A 115 -6.09 4.07 0.87
N VAL A 116 -5.00 4.77 1.02
CA VAL A 116 -3.85 4.71 0.13
C VAL A 116 -2.55 4.64 0.93
N SER A 117 -1.50 4.09 0.31
CA SER A 117 -0.13 4.27 0.77
C SER A 117 0.47 5.53 0.16
N ARG A 118 1.47 6.13 0.82
CA ARG A 118 2.18 7.30 0.34
C ARG A 118 3.68 7.15 0.55
N HIS A 119 4.48 7.40 -0.51
CA HIS A 119 5.88 7.78 -0.40
C HIS A 119 6.01 9.29 -0.31
N GLN A 120 7.04 9.77 0.44
CA GLN A 120 7.29 11.20 0.63
C GLN A 120 8.27 11.71 -0.41
N ASP A 121 7.86 11.73 -1.70
CA ASP A 121 8.69 12.27 -2.76
C ASP A 121 7.88 13.05 -3.81
N ARG A 122 8.56 13.86 -4.60
CA ARG A 122 8.03 14.56 -5.76
C ARG A 122 9.07 14.65 -6.88
N LEU A 123 8.57 14.74 -8.11
CA LEU A 123 9.39 14.90 -9.29
C LEU A 123 10.32 16.11 -9.15
N GLY A 124 11.63 15.86 -9.29
CA GLY A 124 12.68 16.87 -9.24
C GLY A 124 13.07 17.39 -7.84
N GLN A 125 12.41 16.90 -6.76
CA GLN A 125 12.69 17.33 -5.38
C GLN A 125 13.12 16.19 -4.45
N GLY A 126 12.82 14.93 -4.82
CA GLY A 126 12.95 13.82 -3.87
C GLY A 126 12.10 14.07 -2.62
N ASN A 127 12.65 13.84 -1.43
CA ASN A 127 11.92 13.89 -0.16
C ASN A 127 11.88 15.30 0.49
N ALA A 128 12.46 16.33 -0.14
CA ALA A 128 12.53 17.68 0.41
C ALA A 128 11.26 18.50 0.10
N LEU A 129 10.11 18.05 0.60
CA LEU A 129 8.81 18.66 0.37
C LEU A 129 8.58 19.88 1.29
N THR A 130 7.88 20.90 0.77
CA THR A 130 7.39 22.02 1.55
C THR A 130 6.08 21.70 2.27
N LYS A 131 5.68 22.56 3.22
CA LYS A 131 4.40 22.42 3.92
C LYS A 131 3.21 22.44 2.97
N GLU A 132 3.22 23.35 1.99
CA GLU A 132 2.19 23.50 0.98
C GLU A 132 2.04 22.23 0.13
N GLN A 133 3.15 21.54 -0.16
CA GLN A 133 3.14 20.29 -0.89
C GLN A 133 2.60 19.12 -0.07
N HIS A 134 2.84 19.12 1.24
CA HIS A 134 2.20 18.17 2.15
C HIS A 134 0.68 18.40 2.24
N GLU A 135 0.23 19.67 2.32
CA GLU A 135 -1.20 20.01 2.31
C GLU A 135 -1.87 19.60 0.97
N GLU A 136 -1.18 19.80 -0.15
CA GLU A 136 -1.68 19.38 -1.46
C GLU A 136 -1.84 17.84 -1.54
N ASP A 137 -0.86 17.07 -1.05
CA ASP A 137 -0.96 15.61 -1.00
C ASP A 137 -2.14 15.16 -0.12
N VAL A 138 -2.35 15.80 1.05
CA VAL A 138 -3.50 15.53 1.92
C VAL A 138 -4.82 15.89 1.23
N ALA A 139 -4.86 17.00 0.50
CA ALA A 139 -6.04 17.41 -0.24
C ALA A 139 -6.44 16.37 -1.31
N PHE A 140 -5.48 15.80 -2.05
CA PHE A 140 -5.74 14.71 -2.99
C PHE A 140 -6.21 13.42 -2.32
N ILE A 141 -5.61 13.06 -1.17
CA ILE A 141 -6.03 11.89 -0.37
C ILE A 141 -7.47 12.07 0.11
N ARG A 142 -7.85 13.30 0.50
CA ARG A 142 -9.23 13.62 0.88
C ARG A 142 -10.19 13.67 -0.31
N GLU A 143 -9.74 14.19 -1.46
CA GLU A 143 -10.55 14.27 -2.69
C GLU A 143 -10.96 12.88 -3.20
N VAL A 144 -10.06 11.90 -3.14
CA VAL A 144 -10.40 10.51 -3.52
C VAL A 144 -11.38 9.86 -2.54
N GLY A 145 -11.61 10.47 -1.38
CA GLY A 145 -12.51 9.98 -0.34
C GLY A 145 -11.83 9.04 0.68
N ALA A 146 -10.51 8.94 0.67
CA ALA A 146 -9.79 8.11 1.63
C ALA A 146 -9.95 8.63 3.07
N ASN A 147 -10.06 7.70 4.03
CA ASN A 147 -10.11 7.98 5.47
C ASN A 147 -8.90 7.45 6.24
N THR A 148 -7.97 6.79 5.55
CA THR A 148 -6.74 6.28 6.12
C THR A 148 -5.58 6.45 5.14
N VAL A 149 -4.36 6.56 5.68
CA VAL A 149 -3.13 6.58 4.91
C VAL A 149 -2.04 5.76 5.60
N ARG A 150 -1.36 4.91 4.82
CA ARG A 150 -0.15 4.22 5.26
C ARG A 150 1.08 4.98 4.78
N LEU A 151 1.93 5.39 5.71
CA LEU A 151 3.13 6.16 5.43
C LEU A 151 4.31 5.21 5.22
N ALA A 152 4.42 4.72 4.01
CA ALA A 152 5.38 3.71 3.59
C ALA A 152 6.75 4.34 3.27
N HIS A 153 7.83 3.73 3.60
CA HIS A 153 8.10 2.60 4.53
C HIS A 153 9.03 3.12 5.62
N TYR A 154 8.84 4.37 6.06
CA TYR A 154 9.72 5.13 6.95
C TYR A 154 8.97 6.29 7.60
N GLN A 155 9.55 6.86 8.64
CA GLN A 155 9.01 8.07 9.26
C GLN A 155 8.95 9.23 8.27
N HIS A 156 7.75 9.80 8.09
CA HIS A 156 7.53 10.97 7.24
C HIS A 156 7.79 12.28 8.00
N SER A 157 7.67 13.41 7.31
CA SER A 157 7.79 14.75 7.92
C SER A 157 6.79 14.93 9.06
N PRO A 158 7.19 15.48 10.22
CA PRO A 158 6.28 15.81 11.32
C PRO A 158 5.08 16.64 10.87
N TYR A 159 5.29 17.56 9.94
CA TYR A 159 4.21 18.38 9.39
C TYR A 159 3.11 17.55 8.69
N PHE A 160 3.46 16.42 8.09
CA PHE A 160 2.48 15.57 7.43
C PHE A 160 1.55 14.87 8.43
N TYR A 161 2.07 14.48 9.60
CA TYR A 161 1.23 13.96 10.69
C TYR A 161 0.28 15.02 11.22
N ASP A 162 0.76 16.28 11.42
CA ASP A 162 -0.10 17.42 11.79
C ASP A 162 -1.23 17.64 10.76
N ALA A 163 -0.91 17.54 9.46
CA ALA A 163 -1.90 17.68 8.41
C ALA A 163 -2.91 16.52 8.41
N CYS A 164 -2.48 15.29 8.72
CA CYS A 164 -3.37 14.15 8.90
C CYS A 164 -4.30 14.32 10.11
N ASP A 165 -3.81 14.86 11.23
CA ASP A 165 -4.62 15.16 12.42
C ASP A 165 -5.77 16.11 12.07
N ARG A 166 -5.46 17.21 11.36
CA ARG A 166 -6.45 18.21 10.92
C ARG A 166 -7.40 17.69 9.86
N ALA A 167 -6.93 16.79 9.00
CA ALA A 167 -7.75 16.19 7.94
C ALA A 167 -8.60 15.01 8.43
N GLY A 168 -8.36 14.50 9.63
CA GLY A 168 -9.06 13.36 10.19
C GLY A 168 -8.65 12.01 9.58
N LEU A 169 -7.47 11.90 8.99
CA LEU A 169 -6.98 10.66 8.39
C LEU A 169 -6.44 9.72 9.48
N VAL A 170 -6.87 8.47 9.49
CA VAL A 170 -6.23 7.44 10.32
C VAL A 170 -4.90 7.05 9.70
N VAL A 171 -3.83 7.08 10.50
CA VAL A 171 -2.46 6.87 10.03
C VAL A 171 -1.91 5.53 10.54
N TRP A 172 -1.28 4.80 9.63
CA TRP A 172 -0.32 3.75 9.90
C TRP A 172 1.09 4.30 9.63
N ALA A 173 1.87 4.48 10.69
CA ALA A 173 3.26 4.92 10.64
C ALA A 173 4.20 3.74 10.90
N GLU A 174 5.31 3.63 10.17
CA GLU A 174 6.20 2.47 10.24
C GLU A 174 7.68 2.82 10.20
N ILE A 175 8.51 1.89 10.67
CA ILE A 175 9.97 1.95 10.55
C ILE A 175 10.45 1.24 9.28
N PRO A 176 11.63 1.60 8.72
CA PRO A 176 12.16 1.00 7.49
C PRO A 176 12.81 -0.37 7.70
N PHE A 177 12.15 -1.27 8.41
CA PHE A 177 12.57 -2.67 8.56
C PHE A 177 11.92 -3.50 7.44
N ILE A 178 12.58 -3.54 6.27
CA ILE A 178 11.98 -4.02 5.03
C ILE A 178 12.84 -5.08 4.33
N SER A 179 12.21 -5.90 3.51
CA SER A 179 12.75 -6.86 2.54
C SER A 179 13.52 -8.02 3.16
N VAL A 180 14.56 -7.78 3.94
CA VAL A 180 15.37 -8.82 4.58
C VAL A 180 16.06 -8.29 5.83
N MET A 181 16.09 -9.10 6.88
CA MET A 181 16.79 -8.75 8.11
C MET A 181 18.29 -8.64 7.84
N ASN A 182 18.88 -7.49 8.19
CA ASN A 182 20.33 -7.30 8.13
C ASN A 182 21.01 -8.07 9.28
N PRO A 183 21.93 -9.02 8.99
CA PRO A 183 22.63 -9.81 10.02
C PRO A 183 23.79 -9.06 10.68
N ALA A 184 24.12 -7.83 10.29
CA ALA A 184 25.24 -7.09 10.84
C ALA A 184 25.06 -6.81 12.33
N PRO A 185 26.14 -6.85 13.15
CA PRO A 185 26.08 -6.43 14.54
C PRO A 185 25.52 -5.02 14.68
N GLY A 186 24.58 -4.82 15.61
CA GLY A 186 23.92 -3.53 15.86
C GLY A 186 22.75 -3.18 14.91
N ALA A 187 22.49 -3.97 13.86
CA ALA A 187 21.38 -3.69 12.94
C ALA A 187 20.01 -3.75 13.64
N HIS A 188 19.81 -4.70 14.55
CA HIS A 188 18.58 -4.80 15.33
C HIS A 188 18.44 -3.62 16.30
N GLU A 189 19.51 -3.21 16.98
CA GLU A 189 19.48 -2.04 17.86
C GLU A 189 19.18 -0.75 17.10
N ASN A 190 19.61 -0.65 15.85
CA ASN A 190 19.20 0.45 14.97
C ASN A 190 17.69 0.44 14.70
N CYS A 191 17.07 -0.72 14.44
CA CYS A 191 15.61 -0.84 14.30
C CYS A 191 14.89 -0.41 15.59
N ARG A 192 15.40 -0.81 16.76
CA ARG A 192 14.89 -0.38 18.07
C ARG A 192 14.98 1.13 18.25
N SER A 193 16.13 1.73 17.90
CA SER A 193 16.33 3.18 17.97
C SER A 193 15.30 3.92 17.09
N GLN A 194 15.12 3.47 15.86
CA GLN A 194 14.14 4.07 14.95
C GLN A 194 12.70 3.94 15.46
N MET A 195 12.34 2.80 16.07
CA MET A 195 11.01 2.62 16.68
C MET A 195 10.82 3.58 17.86
N LYS A 196 11.83 3.74 18.73
CA LYS A 196 11.79 4.71 19.83
C LYS A 196 11.62 6.13 19.32
N GLU A 197 12.38 6.52 18.30
CA GLU A 197 12.31 7.85 17.70
C GLU A 197 10.95 8.10 17.07
N LEU A 198 10.43 7.14 16.28
CA LEU A 198 9.12 7.22 15.65
C LEU A 198 8.02 7.45 16.70
N ILE A 199 8.01 6.69 17.78
CA ILE A 199 6.99 6.78 18.83
C ILE A 199 7.15 8.09 19.62
N VAL A 200 8.35 8.43 20.09
CA VAL A 200 8.57 9.63 20.93
C VAL A 200 8.21 10.90 20.16
N GLN A 201 8.66 11.01 18.91
CA GLN A 201 8.44 12.22 18.11
C GLN A 201 6.97 12.38 17.69
N ASN A 202 6.22 11.29 17.56
CA ASN A 202 4.86 11.32 17.02
C ASN A 202 3.78 10.86 18.01
N TYR A 203 4.12 10.74 19.29
CA TYR A 203 3.21 10.24 20.33
C TYR A 203 1.92 11.05 20.45
N ASN A 204 1.97 12.36 20.22
CA ASN A 204 0.84 13.27 20.43
C ASN A 204 -0.12 13.37 19.24
N HIS A 205 0.17 12.72 18.09
CA HIS A 205 -0.70 12.76 16.91
C HIS A 205 -1.92 11.83 17.07
N PRO A 206 -3.16 12.36 17.15
CA PRO A 206 -4.36 11.55 17.27
C PRO A 206 -4.65 10.73 16.01
N SER A 207 -4.19 11.15 14.85
CA SER A 207 -4.32 10.41 13.59
C SER A 207 -3.65 9.05 13.62
N ILE A 208 -2.50 8.92 14.29
CA ILE A 208 -1.77 7.65 14.36
C ILE A 208 -2.55 6.66 15.24
N CYS A 209 -2.97 5.54 14.67
CA CYS A 209 -3.58 4.41 15.37
C CYS A 209 -2.70 3.16 15.34
N PHE A 210 -1.78 3.06 14.39
CA PHE A 210 -1.00 1.84 14.17
C PHE A 210 0.49 2.15 14.03
N TRP A 211 1.32 1.39 14.78
CA TRP A 211 2.77 1.35 14.63
C TRP A 211 3.17 0.13 13.81
N GLY A 212 3.71 0.35 12.61
CA GLY A 212 4.22 -0.71 11.73
C GLY A 212 5.63 -1.13 12.13
N ILE A 213 5.83 -2.43 12.37
CA ILE A 213 7.12 -2.96 12.82
C ILE A 213 7.99 -3.50 11.68
N SER A 214 7.39 -3.89 10.54
CA SER A 214 8.15 -4.29 9.34
C SER A 214 7.27 -4.35 8.10
N ASN A 215 7.94 -4.36 6.92
CA ASN A 215 7.32 -4.57 5.61
C ASN A 215 8.07 -5.64 4.81
N GLU A 216 7.36 -6.65 4.31
CA GLU A 216 7.87 -7.69 3.40
C GLU A 216 9.21 -8.31 3.85
N ILE A 217 9.44 -8.42 5.15
CA ILE A 217 10.75 -8.71 5.75
C ILE A 217 11.30 -10.10 5.37
N THR A 218 10.48 -10.93 4.73
CA THR A 218 10.87 -12.27 4.27
C THR A 218 11.02 -12.37 2.75
N ILE A 219 10.84 -11.30 1.98
CA ILE A 219 10.97 -11.35 0.51
C ILE A 219 12.40 -11.73 0.07
N GLY A 220 13.41 -11.34 0.84
CA GLY A 220 14.81 -11.75 0.67
C GLY A 220 15.19 -13.05 1.40
N GLY A 221 14.19 -13.82 1.89
CA GLY A 221 14.35 -15.02 2.68
C GLY A 221 14.32 -14.76 4.18
N GLU A 222 13.78 -15.73 4.92
CA GLU A 222 13.77 -15.70 6.38
C GLU A 222 15.17 -15.91 6.95
N ARG A 223 15.55 -15.10 7.92
CA ARG A 223 16.85 -15.17 8.58
C ARG A 223 16.71 -15.69 10.02
N PRO A 224 17.71 -16.45 10.53
CA PRO A 224 17.73 -16.84 11.95
C PRO A 224 17.60 -15.62 12.87
N GLY A 225 16.73 -15.70 13.88
CA GLY A 225 16.47 -14.61 14.82
C GLY A 225 15.42 -13.58 14.37
N LEU A 226 14.84 -13.70 13.17
CA LEU A 226 13.82 -12.76 12.69
C LEU A 226 12.60 -12.71 13.61
N LEU A 227 12.06 -13.86 14.01
CA LEU A 227 10.88 -13.91 14.90
C LEU A 227 11.17 -13.22 16.24
N ASP A 228 12.36 -13.41 16.81
CA ASP A 228 12.74 -12.79 18.07
C ASP A 228 12.87 -11.26 17.91
N ASN A 229 13.44 -10.78 16.79
CA ASN A 229 13.52 -9.36 16.49
C ASN A 229 12.14 -8.73 16.34
N LEU A 230 11.21 -9.39 15.66
CA LEU A 230 9.84 -8.90 15.49
C LEU A 230 9.08 -8.86 16.83
N ARG A 231 9.22 -9.91 17.67
CA ARG A 231 8.63 -9.94 19.02
C ARG A 231 9.20 -8.84 19.91
N ASP A 232 10.50 -8.60 19.83
CA ASP A 232 11.16 -7.54 20.60
C ASP A 232 10.70 -6.14 20.15
N LEU A 233 10.59 -5.87 18.86
CA LEU A 233 10.05 -4.60 18.34
C LEU A 233 8.58 -4.39 18.75
N ASN A 234 7.78 -5.44 18.69
CA ASN A 234 6.39 -5.40 19.16
C ASN A 234 6.30 -5.09 20.66
N ALA A 235 7.10 -5.78 21.48
CA ALA A 235 7.15 -5.55 22.92
C ALA A 235 7.61 -4.11 23.25
N LEU A 236 8.65 -3.62 22.56
CA LEU A 236 9.14 -2.25 22.70
C LEU A 236 8.05 -1.21 22.37
N ALA A 237 7.31 -1.41 21.28
CA ALA A 237 6.23 -0.50 20.91
C ALA A 237 5.17 -0.43 22.01
N HIS A 238 4.74 -1.56 22.57
CA HIS A 238 3.77 -1.62 23.66
C HIS A 238 4.32 -1.13 25.02
N GLU A 239 5.62 -1.27 25.26
CA GLU A 239 6.25 -0.67 26.46
C GLU A 239 6.16 0.84 26.41
N MET A 240 6.41 1.43 25.24
CA MET A 240 6.44 2.88 25.04
C MET A 240 5.05 3.50 24.85
N ASP A 241 4.14 2.77 24.22
CA ASP A 241 2.78 3.24 23.91
C ASP A 241 1.74 2.14 24.11
N LYS A 242 0.96 2.24 25.16
CA LYS A 242 -0.13 1.31 25.50
C LYS A 242 -1.46 1.69 24.83
N THR A 243 -1.50 2.77 24.06
CA THR A 243 -2.73 3.32 23.49
C THR A 243 -2.90 3.00 22.02
N ARG A 244 -1.82 2.57 21.34
CA ARG A 244 -1.84 2.26 19.91
C ARG A 244 -1.54 0.80 19.66
N MET A 245 -2.15 0.29 18.59
CA MET A 245 -1.93 -1.07 18.13
C MET A 245 -0.67 -1.17 17.26
N THR A 246 -0.08 -2.36 17.26
CA THR A 246 1.01 -2.71 16.36
C THR A 246 0.49 -3.46 15.14
N THR A 247 1.20 -3.34 14.01
CA THR A 247 0.85 -4.01 12.76
C THR A 247 2.11 -4.42 11.97
N ILE A 248 1.92 -5.32 11.03
CA ILE A 248 2.94 -5.82 10.11
C ILE A 248 2.36 -5.97 8.71
N ALA A 249 3.16 -5.66 7.68
CA ALA A 249 2.83 -5.91 6.29
C ALA A 249 3.61 -7.13 5.79
N HIS A 250 2.90 -8.25 5.61
CA HIS A 250 3.49 -9.47 5.06
C HIS A 250 3.52 -9.44 3.54
N VAL A 251 4.56 -10.01 2.94
CA VAL A 251 4.55 -10.31 1.51
C VAL A 251 3.62 -11.51 1.23
N SER A 252 2.97 -11.53 0.07
CA SER A 252 2.01 -12.59 -0.32
C SER A 252 2.50 -14.03 -0.09
N MET A 253 3.81 -14.22 -0.09
CA MET A 253 4.47 -15.53 -0.03
C MET A 253 4.60 -16.08 1.40
N VAL A 254 4.28 -15.32 2.44
CA VAL A 254 4.26 -15.84 3.82
C VAL A 254 3.14 -16.87 3.93
N PRO A 255 3.45 -18.13 4.31
CA PRO A 255 2.43 -19.17 4.47
C PRO A 255 1.35 -18.77 5.47
N MET A 256 0.11 -19.20 5.21
CA MET A 256 -1.03 -18.84 6.07
C MET A 256 -0.91 -19.32 7.53
N GLU A 257 -0.09 -20.33 7.79
CA GLU A 257 0.14 -20.92 9.11
C GLU A 257 1.41 -20.40 9.79
N ASN A 258 2.00 -19.28 9.29
CA ASN A 258 3.26 -18.76 9.83
C ASN A 258 3.08 -18.11 11.21
N ASP A 259 4.02 -18.37 12.13
CA ASP A 259 4.00 -17.85 13.51
C ASP A 259 4.05 -16.30 13.59
N MET A 260 4.53 -15.63 12.56
CA MET A 260 4.53 -14.16 12.49
C MET A 260 3.13 -13.54 12.60
N HIS A 261 2.08 -14.29 12.24
CA HIS A 261 0.70 -13.80 12.31
C HIS A 261 0.23 -13.48 13.74
N HIS A 262 0.91 -14.01 14.75
CA HIS A 262 0.54 -13.86 16.16
C HIS A 262 1.42 -12.86 16.93
N ILE A 263 2.29 -12.10 16.24
CA ILE A 263 3.21 -11.17 16.88
C ILE A 263 2.54 -9.82 17.16
N THR A 264 1.88 -9.24 16.15
CA THR A 264 1.26 -7.91 16.25
C THR A 264 -0.24 -8.00 16.58
N ASP A 265 -0.83 -6.88 17.02
CA ASP A 265 -2.27 -6.83 17.36
C ASP A 265 -3.15 -7.09 16.13
N VAL A 266 -2.80 -6.47 15.01
CA VAL A 266 -3.42 -6.67 13.69
C VAL A 266 -2.36 -6.99 12.66
N LEU A 267 -2.77 -7.58 11.53
CA LEU A 267 -1.83 -7.90 10.44
C LEU A 267 -2.41 -7.52 9.09
N SER A 268 -1.54 -7.43 8.10
CA SER A 268 -1.90 -7.14 6.71
C SER A 268 -0.96 -7.83 5.75
N TYR A 269 -1.43 -7.96 4.52
CA TYR A 269 -0.65 -8.53 3.42
C TYR A 269 -0.54 -7.56 2.25
N ASN A 270 0.59 -7.63 1.56
CA ASN A 270 0.81 -7.01 0.27
C ASN A 270 0.42 -8.03 -0.81
N HIS A 271 -0.74 -7.85 -1.45
CA HIS A 271 -1.23 -8.77 -2.47
C HIS A 271 -1.26 -8.11 -3.85
N TYR A 272 -0.67 -8.82 -4.82
CA TYR A 272 -0.58 -8.35 -6.19
C TYR A 272 -1.00 -9.45 -7.19
N PHE A 273 -1.97 -10.30 -6.80
CA PHE A 273 -2.56 -11.27 -7.72
C PHE A 273 -3.23 -10.54 -8.89
N GLY A 274 -2.97 -11.02 -10.11
CA GLY A 274 -3.36 -10.33 -11.34
C GLY A 274 -2.39 -9.24 -11.82
N TRP A 275 -1.26 -9.02 -11.10
CA TRP A 275 -0.19 -8.13 -11.56
C TRP A 275 1.19 -8.80 -11.58
N TYR A 276 1.71 -9.26 -10.44
CA TYR A 276 3.00 -9.96 -10.38
C TYR A 276 2.88 -11.46 -10.58
N GLY A 277 1.71 -12.03 -10.39
CA GLY A 277 1.44 -13.46 -10.57
C GLY A 277 0.01 -13.81 -10.20
N GLY A 278 -0.45 -14.99 -10.60
CA GLY A 278 -1.83 -15.42 -10.40
C GLY A 278 -2.84 -14.61 -11.19
N GLU A 279 -4.12 -14.91 -10.98
CA GLU A 279 -5.25 -14.23 -11.58
C GLU A 279 -5.89 -13.27 -10.58
N LEU A 280 -6.74 -12.35 -11.06
CA LEU A 280 -7.44 -11.39 -10.20
C LEU A 280 -8.27 -12.08 -9.11
N GLU A 281 -8.93 -13.19 -9.46
CA GLU A 281 -9.79 -13.99 -8.60
C GLU A 281 -9.02 -14.71 -7.46
N ASN A 282 -7.70 -14.76 -7.53
CA ASN A 282 -6.91 -15.29 -6.42
C ASN A 282 -6.92 -14.39 -5.19
N ASN A 283 -7.27 -13.10 -5.35
CA ASN A 283 -7.39 -12.17 -4.23
C ASN A 283 -8.49 -12.61 -3.25
N GLU A 284 -9.74 -12.74 -3.73
CA GLU A 284 -10.85 -13.15 -2.87
C GLU A 284 -10.69 -14.57 -2.34
N GLN A 285 -10.20 -15.49 -3.16
CA GLN A 285 -9.96 -16.88 -2.74
C GLN A 285 -8.96 -16.95 -1.59
N TRP A 286 -7.89 -16.16 -1.66
CA TRP A 286 -6.87 -16.11 -0.62
C TRP A 286 -7.40 -15.45 0.66
N LEU A 287 -8.07 -14.30 0.54
CA LEU A 287 -8.63 -13.56 1.66
C LEU A 287 -9.64 -14.38 2.45
N ASP A 288 -10.58 -15.02 1.75
CA ASP A 288 -11.63 -15.84 2.37
C ASP A 288 -11.04 -17.08 3.05
N LYS A 289 -10.04 -17.71 2.42
CA LYS A 289 -9.35 -18.86 3.01
C LYS A 289 -8.59 -18.48 4.28
N PHE A 290 -7.84 -17.36 4.25
CA PHE A 290 -7.11 -16.89 5.44
C PHE A 290 -8.07 -16.55 6.58
N HIS A 291 -9.14 -15.80 6.29
CA HIS A 291 -10.13 -15.44 7.29
C HIS A 291 -10.83 -16.67 7.91
N ALA A 292 -11.10 -17.69 7.11
CA ALA A 292 -11.66 -18.95 7.61
C ALA A 292 -10.68 -19.74 8.48
N LEU A 293 -9.38 -19.71 8.18
CA LEU A 293 -8.34 -20.39 8.98
C LEU A 293 -8.04 -19.64 10.29
N HIS A 294 -8.11 -18.31 10.29
CA HIS A 294 -7.75 -17.44 11.40
C HIS A 294 -8.89 -16.46 11.74
N PRO A 295 -10.06 -16.95 12.19
CA PRO A 295 -11.24 -16.13 12.40
C PRO A 295 -11.11 -15.12 13.55
N ASP A 296 -10.10 -15.27 14.39
CA ASP A 296 -9.74 -14.42 15.52
C ASP A 296 -8.64 -13.40 15.19
N ARG A 297 -8.08 -13.42 13.96
CA ARG A 297 -7.03 -12.50 13.55
C ARG A 297 -7.58 -11.40 12.64
N PRO A 298 -7.45 -10.11 13.04
CA PRO A 298 -7.83 -9.00 12.17
C PRO A 298 -6.89 -8.94 10.96
N LEU A 299 -7.46 -9.15 9.76
CA LEU A 299 -6.73 -9.10 8.51
C LEU A 299 -6.98 -7.79 7.77
N GLY A 300 -5.93 -7.20 7.20
CA GLY A 300 -5.98 -6.07 6.27
C GLY A 300 -5.21 -6.34 4.97
N ILE A 301 -5.32 -5.42 4.03
CA ILE A 301 -4.50 -5.39 2.81
C ILE A 301 -3.66 -4.12 2.86
N SER A 302 -2.36 -4.28 3.07
CA SER A 302 -1.42 -3.15 3.19
C SER A 302 -0.97 -2.60 1.85
N GLU A 303 -0.98 -3.45 0.80
CA GLU A 303 -0.67 -3.02 -0.56
C GLU A 303 -1.42 -3.88 -1.58
N TYR A 304 -1.94 -3.22 -2.61
CA TYR A 304 -2.46 -3.81 -3.85
C TYR A 304 -2.47 -2.75 -4.94
N GLY A 305 -2.16 -3.14 -6.19
CA GLY A 305 -2.10 -2.19 -7.31
C GLY A 305 -1.46 -2.77 -8.55
N ALA A 306 -1.80 -2.19 -9.69
CA ALA A 306 -1.19 -2.45 -10.99
C ALA A 306 -0.58 -1.16 -11.54
N GLU A 307 0.46 -1.27 -12.38
CA GLU A 307 1.03 -0.09 -13.02
C GLU A 307 0.12 0.39 -14.17
N GLY A 308 -0.03 1.71 -14.24
CA GLY A 308 -0.71 2.39 -15.34
C GLY A 308 0.13 3.58 -15.80
N ILE A 309 0.66 3.49 -17.02
CA ILE A 309 1.43 4.56 -17.66
C ILE A 309 0.49 5.30 -18.59
N VAL A 310 0.26 6.58 -18.30
CA VAL A 310 -0.77 7.42 -18.93
C VAL A 310 -0.64 7.63 -20.44
N SER A 311 0.43 7.16 -21.05
CA SER A 311 0.64 7.18 -22.50
C SER A 311 0.31 5.84 -23.18
N TYR A 312 0.10 4.75 -22.42
CA TYR A 312 -0.22 3.46 -23.00
C TYR A 312 -1.72 3.16 -22.84
N HIS A 313 -2.32 2.66 -23.91
CA HIS A 313 -3.76 2.47 -24.03
C HIS A 313 -4.11 1.20 -24.81
N SER A 314 -5.22 0.57 -24.46
CA SER A 314 -5.74 -0.60 -25.15
C SER A 314 -7.26 -0.71 -24.97
N ASP A 315 -7.97 -1.13 -26.01
CA ASP A 315 -9.37 -1.56 -25.94
C ASP A 315 -9.52 -3.02 -25.44
N THR A 316 -8.41 -3.77 -25.41
CA THR A 316 -8.31 -5.14 -24.89
C THR A 316 -7.18 -5.26 -23.86
N PRO A 317 -7.32 -4.56 -22.69
CA PRO A 317 -6.23 -4.46 -21.72
C PRO A 317 -5.87 -5.81 -21.12
N ARG A 318 -4.56 -6.04 -20.91
CA ARG A 318 -4.00 -7.28 -20.39
C ARG A 318 -2.97 -7.03 -19.31
N CYS A 319 -2.83 -8.00 -18.41
CA CYS A 319 -1.78 -7.96 -17.40
C CYS A 319 -0.41 -7.69 -18.04
N LYS A 320 0.33 -6.74 -17.47
CA LYS A 320 1.67 -6.32 -17.94
C LYS A 320 1.71 -5.56 -19.28
N ASP A 321 0.58 -5.08 -19.78
CA ASP A 321 0.59 -4.13 -20.91
C ASP A 321 0.85 -2.68 -20.47
N TYR A 322 0.87 -2.44 -19.16
CA TYR A 322 1.11 -1.14 -18.52
C TYR A 322 0.10 -0.05 -18.90
N THR A 323 -1.02 -0.43 -19.53
CA THR A 323 -2.05 0.53 -19.91
C THR A 323 -2.80 1.07 -18.71
N GLU A 324 -3.31 2.29 -18.82
CA GLU A 324 -4.20 2.88 -17.82
C GLU A 324 -5.49 2.07 -17.70
N GLU A 325 -5.96 1.48 -18.81
CA GLU A 325 -7.14 0.63 -18.86
C GLU A 325 -6.96 -0.67 -18.07
N TYR A 326 -5.77 -1.31 -18.12
CA TYR A 326 -5.53 -2.48 -17.27
C TYR A 326 -5.45 -2.11 -15.79
N GLN A 327 -4.82 -0.98 -15.45
CA GLN A 327 -4.84 -0.48 -14.08
C GLN A 327 -6.29 -0.32 -13.59
N ALA A 328 -7.18 0.25 -14.43
CA ALA A 328 -8.59 0.39 -14.10
C ALA A 328 -9.28 -0.96 -13.88
N VAL A 329 -9.09 -1.94 -14.77
CA VAL A 329 -9.64 -3.31 -14.63
C VAL A 329 -9.18 -3.97 -13.34
N TYR A 330 -7.89 -3.88 -13.02
CA TYR A 330 -7.34 -4.42 -11.77
C TYR A 330 -8.02 -3.81 -10.55
N HIS A 331 -8.12 -2.50 -10.51
CA HIS A 331 -8.71 -1.79 -9.37
C HIS A 331 -10.23 -1.95 -9.28
N GLU A 332 -10.95 -2.07 -10.41
CA GLU A 332 -12.38 -2.41 -10.42
C GLU A 332 -12.67 -3.73 -9.72
N HIS A 333 -11.87 -4.76 -10.02
CA HIS A 333 -11.97 -6.06 -9.37
C HIS A 333 -11.71 -5.94 -7.86
N LEU A 334 -10.59 -5.34 -7.47
CA LEU A 334 -10.20 -5.22 -6.07
C LEU A 334 -11.15 -4.33 -5.26
N ALA A 335 -11.65 -3.24 -5.83
CA ALA A 335 -12.62 -2.37 -5.15
C ALA A 335 -13.90 -3.14 -4.79
N LYS A 336 -14.39 -3.98 -5.71
CA LYS A 336 -15.54 -4.86 -5.47
C LYS A 336 -15.24 -5.91 -4.42
N VAL A 337 -14.11 -6.63 -4.55
CA VAL A 337 -13.68 -7.66 -3.58
C VAL A 337 -13.61 -7.09 -2.16
N ILE A 338 -13.07 -5.89 -2.00
CA ILE A 338 -12.93 -5.20 -0.71
C ILE A 338 -14.29 -4.74 -0.18
N ASP A 339 -15.16 -4.21 -1.03
CA ASP A 339 -16.50 -3.73 -0.64
C ASP A 339 -17.37 -4.87 -0.10
N GLU A 340 -17.21 -6.07 -0.65
CA GLU A 340 -17.89 -7.30 -0.22
C GLU A 340 -17.31 -7.90 1.08
N ARG A 341 -16.17 -7.35 1.62
CA ARG A 341 -15.47 -7.86 2.82
C ARG A 341 -15.29 -6.78 3.89
N PRO A 342 -16.39 -6.35 4.54
CA PRO A 342 -16.34 -5.28 5.56
C PRO A 342 -15.50 -5.64 6.80
N TRP A 343 -15.19 -6.92 7.00
CA TRP A 343 -14.32 -7.40 8.07
C TRP A 343 -12.84 -7.08 7.87
N LEU A 344 -12.40 -6.70 6.66
CA LEU A 344 -11.05 -6.17 6.44
C LEU A 344 -10.88 -4.88 7.23
N TRP A 345 -10.02 -4.89 8.26
CA TRP A 345 -9.86 -3.75 9.16
C TRP A 345 -9.33 -2.50 8.45
N ALA A 346 -8.43 -2.67 7.49
CA ALA A 346 -7.91 -1.60 6.64
C ALA A 346 -7.47 -2.12 5.28
N THR A 347 -7.57 -1.26 4.26
CA THR A 347 -7.01 -1.52 2.93
C THR A 347 -6.33 -0.27 2.39
N HIS A 348 -5.12 -0.43 1.81
CA HIS A 348 -4.32 0.67 1.30
C HIS A 348 -3.88 0.38 -0.13
N VAL A 349 -4.36 1.19 -1.08
CA VAL A 349 -3.90 1.13 -2.47
C VAL A 349 -2.40 1.43 -2.54
N TRP A 350 -1.66 0.66 -3.26
CA TRP A 350 -0.29 0.96 -3.63
C TRP A 350 -0.23 1.55 -5.03
N ASN A 351 -0.14 2.83 -5.17
CA ASN A 351 0.12 3.91 -4.23
C ASN A 351 -0.79 5.10 -4.56
N MET A 352 -0.86 6.14 -3.72
CA MET A 352 -1.57 7.38 -4.07
C MET A 352 -0.96 8.08 -5.26
N PHE A 353 0.38 8.12 -5.31
CA PHE A 353 1.15 8.78 -6.36
C PHE A 353 2.15 7.81 -6.98
N ASP A 354 2.44 7.95 -8.26
CA ASP A 354 3.68 7.41 -8.81
C ASP A 354 4.85 7.97 -8.01
N PHE A 355 5.91 7.19 -7.83
CA PHE A 355 7.06 7.61 -7.02
C PHE A 355 8.39 7.15 -7.62
N GLY A 356 9.47 7.84 -7.23
CA GLY A 356 10.84 7.50 -7.61
C GLY A 356 11.28 6.17 -7.00
N CYS A 357 11.80 5.27 -7.82
CA CYS A 357 12.33 3.99 -7.38
C CYS A 357 13.48 3.57 -8.30
N ASP A 358 14.70 3.82 -7.87
CA ASP A 358 15.92 3.63 -8.65
C ASP A 358 16.07 2.21 -9.23
N ALA A 359 15.67 1.21 -8.46
CA ALA A 359 15.76 -0.19 -8.87
C ALA A 359 14.69 -0.62 -9.91
N ARG A 360 13.73 0.26 -10.28
CA ARG A 360 12.67 -0.08 -11.21
C ARG A 360 13.05 0.27 -12.64
N ASP A 361 12.80 -0.67 -13.56
CA ASP A 361 12.87 -0.52 -14.99
C ASP A 361 11.74 -1.34 -15.62
N GLU A 362 10.51 -0.90 -15.42
CA GLU A 362 9.30 -1.59 -15.84
C GLU A 362 8.45 -0.68 -16.74
N GLY A 363 7.80 -1.27 -17.75
CA GLY A 363 6.95 -0.52 -18.68
C GLY A 363 7.68 0.54 -19.50
N GLY A 364 9.02 0.44 -19.64
CA GLY A 364 9.84 1.42 -20.38
C GLY A 364 10.08 2.74 -19.62
N VAL A 365 9.70 2.83 -18.35
CA VAL A 365 9.91 4.01 -17.51
C VAL A 365 10.90 3.69 -16.39
N LYS A 366 12.14 4.10 -16.59
CA LYS A 366 13.24 3.90 -15.66
C LYS A 366 13.10 4.73 -14.39
N GLY A 367 13.49 4.14 -13.24
CA GLY A 367 13.59 4.85 -11.96
C GLY A 367 12.24 5.27 -11.38
N ARG A 368 11.14 4.62 -11.77
CA ARG A 368 9.79 4.97 -11.33
C ARG A 368 8.93 3.74 -11.07
N ASN A 369 8.11 3.81 -10.03
CA ASN A 369 6.95 2.95 -9.85
C ASN A 369 5.71 3.71 -10.32
N ASN A 370 4.95 3.14 -11.26
CA ASN A 370 3.80 3.78 -11.89
C ASN A 370 2.45 3.21 -11.38
N LYS A 371 2.41 2.67 -10.16
CA LYS A 371 1.17 2.16 -9.53
C LYS A 371 0.32 3.25 -8.90
N GLY A 372 0.77 4.51 -8.92
CA GLY A 372 0.02 5.63 -8.38
C GLY A 372 -1.37 5.77 -8.99
N LEU A 373 -2.33 6.20 -8.18
CA LEU A 373 -3.62 6.72 -8.66
C LEU A 373 -3.45 8.07 -9.37
N MET A 374 -2.34 8.74 -9.09
CA MET A 374 -1.92 9.99 -9.75
C MET A 374 -0.46 9.91 -10.18
N THR A 375 -0.10 10.73 -11.17
CA THR A 375 1.30 10.84 -11.62
C THR A 375 2.22 11.47 -10.58
N LEU A 376 3.54 11.19 -10.68
CA LEU A 376 4.58 11.66 -9.74
C LEU A 376 4.60 13.20 -9.59
N ASP A 377 4.23 13.94 -10.63
CA ASP A 377 4.13 15.42 -10.62
C ASP A 377 2.78 15.94 -10.08
N ARG A 378 1.88 15.07 -9.64
CA ARG A 378 0.52 15.35 -9.11
C ARG A 378 -0.43 16.02 -10.12
N LYS A 379 -0.10 16.04 -11.42
CA LYS A 379 -0.92 16.75 -12.41
C LYS A 379 -2.05 15.93 -13.00
N ILE A 380 -1.87 14.61 -13.10
CA ILE A 380 -2.84 13.73 -13.73
C ILE A 380 -3.41 12.77 -12.71
N ARG A 381 -4.73 12.82 -12.51
CA ARG A 381 -5.50 11.76 -11.88
C ARG A 381 -5.77 10.69 -12.93
N LYS A 382 -5.35 9.44 -12.66
CA LYS A 382 -5.62 8.31 -13.54
C LYS A 382 -7.07 7.84 -13.36
N ASP A 383 -7.59 7.01 -14.25
CA ASP A 383 -8.97 6.52 -14.16
C ASP A 383 -9.22 5.79 -12.83
N ALA A 384 -8.25 5.03 -12.32
CA ALA A 384 -8.35 4.36 -11.04
C ALA A 384 -8.55 5.32 -9.84
N PHE A 385 -8.11 6.58 -9.93
CA PHE A 385 -8.42 7.61 -8.92
C PHE A 385 -9.94 7.84 -8.84
N TYR A 386 -10.58 8.02 -10.00
CA TYR A 386 -12.03 8.28 -10.06
C TYR A 386 -12.86 7.05 -9.72
N LEU A 387 -12.32 5.84 -9.96
CA LEU A 387 -12.94 4.62 -9.47
C LEU A 387 -13.05 4.65 -7.94
N TYR A 388 -11.95 4.91 -7.23
CA TYR A 388 -11.99 4.98 -5.77
C TYR A 388 -12.80 6.18 -5.27
N LYS A 389 -12.79 7.31 -5.98
CA LYS A 389 -13.70 8.42 -5.68
C LYS A 389 -15.17 7.98 -5.76
N ALA A 390 -15.52 7.10 -6.69
CA ALA A 390 -16.87 6.56 -6.78
C ALA A 390 -17.25 5.64 -5.59
N TYR A 391 -16.27 4.95 -5.01
CA TYR A 391 -16.49 4.06 -3.86
C TYR A 391 -16.44 4.78 -2.51
N TRP A 392 -15.60 5.81 -2.37
CA TRP A 392 -15.22 6.35 -1.06
C TRP A 392 -15.72 7.79 -0.81
N SER A 393 -16.00 8.57 -1.86
CA SER A 393 -16.37 9.98 -1.72
C SER A 393 -17.89 10.18 -1.75
N ASP A 394 -18.37 11.08 -0.89
CA ASP A 394 -19.75 11.57 -0.92
C ASP A 394 -19.94 12.75 -1.89
N GLU A 395 -18.86 13.31 -2.45
CA GLU A 395 -18.92 14.37 -3.46
C GLU A 395 -19.47 13.81 -4.78
N GLU A 396 -20.62 14.33 -5.23
CA GLU A 396 -21.23 13.92 -6.50
C GLU A 396 -20.33 14.24 -7.68
N PHE A 397 -20.12 13.27 -8.57
CA PHE A 397 -19.34 13.47 -9.79
C PHE A 397 -19.72 12.48 -10.89
N VAL A 398 -19.22 12.74 -12.10
CA VAL A 398 -19.21 11.82 -13.24
C VAL A 398 -17.87 11.96 -13.95
N HIS A 399 -17.27 10.85 -14.36
CA HIS A 399 -15.96 10.81 -15.04
C HIS A 399 -15.99 9.84 -16.21
N LEU A 400 -15.63 10.34 -17.40
CA LEU A 400 -15.41 9.54 -18.61
C LEU A 400 -14.01 8.94 -18.58
N CYS A 401 -13.92 7.61 -18.53
CA CYS A 401 -12.67 6.87 -18.53
C CYS A 401 -12.00 6.86 -19.90
N SER A 402 -10.72 6.49 -19.94
CA SER A 402 -9.91 6.32 -21.16
C SER A 402 -9.87 7.59 -22.03
N ARG A 403 -9.92 8.76 -21.40
CA ARG A 403 -9.89 10.05 -22.13
C ARG A 403 -8.57 10.32 -22.85
N ARG A 404 -7.47 9.69 -22.39
CA ARG A 404 -6.14 9.77 -23.02
C ARG A 404 -5.98 8.79 -24.18
N TYR A 405 -6.80 7.76 -24.24
CA TYR A 405 -6.99 6.90 -25.41
C TYR A 405 -7.81 7.64 -26.47
N ALA A 406 -7.29 8.75 -26.96
CA ALA A 406 -8.02 9.66 -27.84
C ALA A 406 -8.18 9.11 -29.26
N GLN A 407 -7.17 8.42 -29.82
CA GLN A 407 -7.20 7.83 -31.16
C GLN A 407 -7.61 6.36 -31.08
N ARG A 408 -8.72 6.02 -31.71
CA ARG A 408 -9.28 4.66 -31.71
C ARG A 408 -9.58 4.20 -33.13
N THR A 409 -9.47 2.89 -33.33
CA THR A 409 -9.82 2.25 -34.61
C THR A 409 -11.23 1.64 -34.52
N GLY A 410 -11.83 1.34 -35.69
CA GLY A 410 -13.14 0.71 -35.77
C GLY A 410 -14.29 1.70 -35.98
N GLU A 411 -15.51 1.18 -36.10
CA GLU A 411 -16.72 1.96 -36.29
C GLU A 411 -17.42 2.29 -34.96
N GLU A 412 -17.13 1.52 -33.93
CA GLU A 412 -17.72 1.58 -32.62
C GLU A 412 -16.64 1.45 -31.55
N THR A 413 -16.93 1.96 -30.35
CA THR A 413 -16.05 1.82 -29.18
C THR A 413 -16.86 1.55 -27.92
N THR A 414 -16.21 1.09 -26.86
CA THR A 414 -16.77 1.02 -25.51
C THR A 414 -16.42 2.30 -24.75
N VAL A 415 -17.40 2.89 -24.08
CA VAL A 415 -17.24 4.04 -23.20
C VAL A 415 -17.57 3.62 -21.78
N LYS A 416 -16.60 3.74 -20.88
CA LYS A 416 -16.76 3.48 -19.45
C LYS A 416 -16.88 4.81 -18.71
N VAL A 417 -17.75 4.84 -17.70
CA VAL A 417 -17.99 6.02 -16.87
C VAL A 417 -17.97 5.62 -15.41
N TYR A 418 -17.25 6.38 -14.59
CA TYR A 418 -17.31 6.27 -13.13
C TYR A 418 -18.16 7.37 -12.53
N SER A 419 -19.02 7.00 -11.59
CA SER A 419 -19.88 7.95 -10.85
C SER A 419 -20.35 7.31 -9.54
N ASN A 420 -20.51 8.11 -8.50
CA ASN A 420 -21.19 7.70 -7.26
C ASN A 420 -22.72 7.97 -7.32
N LEU A 421 -23.24 8.47 -8.44
CA LEU A 421 -24.65 8.69 -8.65
C LEU A 421 -25.33 7.46 -9.30
N PRO A 422 -26.62 7.21 -9.03
CA PRO A 422 -27.28 5.96 -9.42
C PRO A 422 -27.66 5.88 -10.90
N LYS A 423 -27.54 6.97 -11.66
CA LYS A 423 -27.95 7.02 -13.07
C LYS A 423 -26.99 7.89 -13.88
N VAL A 424 -26.56 7.38 -15.03
CA VAL A 424 -25.69 8.07 -15.99
C VAL A 424 -26.36 8.08 -17.37
N ALA A 425 -26.38 9.25 -18.02
CA ALA A 425 -26.78 9.44 -19.41
C ALA A 425 -25.54 9.73 -20.26
N LEU A 426 -25.34 8.96 -21.33
CA LEU A 426 -24.27 9.15 -22.31
C LEU A 426 -24.80 9.83 -23.57
N TYR A 427 -24.08 10.82 -24.06
CA TYR A 427 -24.39 11.54 -25.30
C TYR A 427 -23.23 11.41 -26.28
N VAL A 428 -23.57 11.21 -27.54
CA VAL A 428 -22.67 11.18 -28.69
C VAL A 428 -23.03 12.30 -29.64
N ASP A 429 -22.10 13.18 -29.96
CA ASP A 429 -22.30 14.37 -30.83
C ASP A 429 -23.55 15.19 -30.42
N GLY A 430 -23.72 15.34 -29.10
CA GLY A 430 -24.82 16.09 -28.50
C GLY A 430 -26.18 15.37 -28.48
N ARG A 431 -26.29 14.15 -28.99
CA ARG A 431 -27.51 13.34 -28.97
C ARG A 431 -27.44 12.29 -27.87
N LEU A 432 -28.56 12.10 -27.17
CA LEU A 432 -28.65 11.02 -26.17
C LEU A 432 -28.42 9.66 -26.86
N PHE A 433 -27.37 8.95 -26.42
CA PHE A 433 -27.09 7.58 -26.86
C PHE A 433 -27.85 6.58 -26.00
N ALA A 434 -27.60 6.59 -24.69
CA ALA A 434 -28.27 5.70 -23.75
C ALA A 434 -28.25 6.26 -22.33
N GLU A 435 -29.15 5.74 -21.49
CA GLU A 435 -29.13 5.94 -20.04
C GLU A 435 -28.96 4.59 -19.34
N GLN A 436 -28.18 4.54 -18.28
CA GLN A 436 -28.00 3.35 -17.44
C GLN A 436 -28.24 3.69 -15.97
N GLU A 437 -28.94 2.81 -15.27
CA GLU A 437 -29.04 2.80 -13.82
C GLU A 437 -28.04 1.76 -13.28
N GLY A 438 -27.36 2.08 -12.19
CA GLY A 438 -26.31 1.25 -11.63
C GLY A 438 -25.57 1.91 -10.49
N SER A 439 -24.35 1.47 -10.22
CA SER A 439 -23.50 2.09 -9.21
C SER A 439 -22.03 1.97 -9.59
N LYS A 440 -21.25 3.00 -9.33
CA LYS A 440 -19.79 3.07 -9.45
C LYS A 440 -19.27 2.99 -10.88
N VAL A 441 -19.58 1.91 -11.62
CA VAL A 441 -19.05 1.62 -12.95
C VAL A 441 -20.21 1.46 -13.93
N PHE A 442 -20.22 2.26 -15.00
CA PHE A 442 -21.22 2.22 -16.07
C PHE A 442 -20.49 1.96 -17.38
N VAL A 443 -20.92 0.95 -18.15
CA VAL A 443 -20.27 0.55 -19.39
C VAL A 443 -21.26 0.65 -20.53
N PHE A 444 -20.96 1.49 -21.52
CA PHE A 444 -21.74 1.69 -22.74
C PHE A 444 -20.99 1.04 -23.90
N GLU A 445 -21.52 -0.07 -24.37
CA GLU A 445 -20.97 -0.82 -25.51
C GLU A 445 -21.54 -0.29 -26.82
N HIS A 446 -20.86 -0.55 -27.94
CA HIS A 446 -21.30 -0.20 -29.30
C HIS A 446 -21.55 1.30 -29.49
N VAL A 447 -20.78 2.16 -28.84
CA VAL A 447 -20.87 3.62 -29.03
C VAL A 447 -20.29 3.96 -30.40
N PRO A 448 -21.09 4.55 -31.32
CA PRO A 448 -20.65 4.80 -32.69
C PRO A 448 -19.59 5.90 -32.74
N MET A 449 -18.62 5.76 -33.63
CA MET A 449 -17.59 6.75 -33.91
C MET A 449 -17.82 7.37 -35.30
N SER A 450 -17.92 8.70 -35.34
CA SER A 450 -17.99 9.48 -36.56
C SER A 450 -16.63 9.52 -37.26
N ASP A 451 -16.59 9.69 -38.59
CA ASP A 451 -15.35 9.93 -39.30
C ASP A 451 -14.69 11.21 -38.77
N GLY A 452 -13.42 11.11 -38.35
CA GLY A 452 -12.71 12.17 -37.65
C GLY A 452 -13.01 12.19 -36.15
N PHE A 453 -13.56 13.30 -35.63
CA PHE A 453 -13.77 13.47 -34.19
C PHE A 453 -15.22 13.18 -33.77
N THR A 454 -15.36 12.43 -32.70
CA THR A 454 -16.64 12.19 -32.01
C THR A 454 -16.59 12.83 -30.63
N GLN A 455 -17.62 13.63 -30.31
CA GLN A 455 -17.77 14.25 -28.99
C GLN A 455 -18.57 13.33 -28.08
N ILE A 456 -17.99 12.90 -26.99
CA ILE A 456 -18.62 12.08 -25.96
C ILE A 456 -18.86 12.94 -24.74
N SER A 457 -20.08 12.94 -24.19
CA SER A 457 -20.34 13.54 -22.89
C SER A 457 -21.22 12.65 -22.03
N ALA A 458 -20.96 12.68 -20.73
CA ALA A 458 -21.72 11.96 -19.72
C ALA A 458 -22.37 12.94 -18.74
N ARG A 459 -23.59 12.64 -18.29
CA ARG A 459 -24.31 13.41 -17.27
C ARG A 459 -24.84 12.49 -16.18
N ALA A 460 -24.69 12.93 -14.93
CA ALA A 460 -25.24 12.27 -13.76
C ALA A 460 -25.67 13.34 -12.75
N GLY A 461 -26.98 13.42 -12.40
CA GLY A 461 -27.50 14.52 -11.59
C GLY A 461 -27.17 15.88 -12.20
N ALA A 462 -26.54 16.75 -11.43
CA ALA A 462 -26.04 18.06 -11.87
C ALA A 462 -24.63 18.01 -12.49
N CYS A 463 -23.95 16.85 -12.42
CA CYS A 463 -22.58 16.70 -12.87
C CYS A 463 -22.53 16.37 -14.37
N ALA A 464 -21.49 16.85 -15.05
CA ALA A 464 -21.23 16.55 -16.45
C ALA A 464 -19.73 16.43 -16.71
N ASP A 465 -19.36 15.54 -17.63
CA ASP A 465 -18.00 15.39 -18.14
C ASP A 465 -18.02 15.20 -19.66
N ALA A 466 -16.95 15.58 -20.33
CA ALA A 466 -16.85 15.46 -21.78
C ALA A 466 -15.43 15.12 -22.22
N MET A 467 -15.34 14.38 -23.34
CA MET A 467 -14.09 14.07 -24.03
C MET A 467 -14.34 14.06 -25.54
N SER A 468 -13.23 14.14 -26.30
CA SER A 468 -13.24 13.95 -27.75
C SER A 468 -12.39 12.74 -28.09
N ILE A 469 -12.88 11.86 -28.94
CA ILE A 469 -12.13 10.76 -29.53
C ILE A 469 -12.01 10.95 -31.03
N GLU A 470 -10.89 10.50 -31.60
CA GLU A 470 -10.60 10.58 -33.03
C GLU A 470 -10.62 9.16 -33.62
N LYS A 471 -11.44 8.93 -34.65
CA LYS A 471 -11.40 7.70 -35.40
C LYS A 471 -10.21 7.72 -36.37
N VAL A 472 -9.35 6.74 -36.25
CA VAL A 472 -8.15 6.57 -37.11
C VAL A 472 -8.20 5.22 -37.83
N ALA A 473 -7.56 5.16 -39.00
CA ALA A 473 -7.52 3.93 -39.80
C ALA A 473 -6.62 2.85 -39.20
N GLU A 474 -5.50 3.26 -38.59
CA GLU A 474 -4.50 2.37 -38.01
C GLU A 474 -4.28 2.68 -36.52
N PRO A 475 -3.97 1.67 -35.69
CA PRO A 475 -3.71 1.87 -34.27
C PRO A 475 -2.48 2.79 -34.06
N ASN A 476 -2.60 3.72 -33.14
CA ASN A 476 -1.46 4.54 -32.74
C ASN A 476 -0.42 3.70 -31.99
N GLN A 477 0.73 3.49 -32.62
CA GLN A 477 1.81 2.66 -32.07
C GLN A 477 2.40 3.24 -30.76
N ALA A 478 2.25 4.52 -30.50
CA ALA A 478 2.71 5.14 -29.26
C ALA A 478 1.90 4.69 -28.02
N TYR A 479 0.71 4.13 -28.21
CA TYR A 479 -0.11 3.57 -27.14
C TYR A 479 0.32 2.17 -26.71
N ILE A 480 1.13 1.49 -27.50
CA ILE A 480 1.49 0.09 -27.30
C ILE A 480 2.87 0.02 -26.64
N TYR A 481 2.90 -0.54 -25.43
CA TYR A 481 4.18 -0.90 -24.82
C TYR A 481 4.76 -2.12 -25.54
N VAL A 482 5.97 -1.95 -26.06
CA VAL A 482 6.75 -3.06 -26.61
C VAL A 482 7.89 -3.34 -25.63
N ASP A 483 7.93 -4.54 -25.10
CA ASP A 483 9.01 -4.95 -24.22
C ASP A 483 10.32 -5.07 -25.06
N PRO A 484 11.36 -4.29 -24.75
CA PRO A 484 12.60 -4.36 -25.51
C PRO A 484 13.33 -5.71 -25.37
N ASP A 485 12.99 -6.47 -24.31
CA ASP A 485 13.54 -7.80 -24.06
C ASP A 485 12.68 -8.92 -24.68
N ASP A 486 11.54 -8.59 -25.30
CA ASP A 486 10.67 -9.52 -26.00
C ASP A 486 11.22 -9.79 -27.41
N THR A 487 12.05 -10.81 -27.52
CA THR A 487 12.67 -11.19 -28.82
C THR A 487 11.69 -11.85 -29.79
N GLY A 488 10.41 -12.03 -29.40
CA GLY A 488 9.40 -12.68 -30.26
C GLY A 488 9.60 -14.19 -30.45
N ASP A 489 10.66 -14.75 -29.90
CA ASP A 489 11.00 -16.17 -30.01
C ASP A 489 10.33 -17.00 -28.91
N ASP A 490 9.02 -17.19 -29.01
CA ASP A 490 8.31 -18.20 -28.22
C ASP A 490 8.65 -19.64 -28.64
N ALA A 491 9.43 -19.82 -29.71
CA ALA A 491 9.57 -21.13 -30.38
C ALA A 491 10.75 -21.99 -29.88
N GLY A 492 11.70 -21.45 -29.12
CA GLY A 492 12.96 -22.16 -28.87
C GLY A 492 13.08 -22.89 -27.52
N ALA A 493 12.38 -22.42 -26.48
CA ALA A 493 12.63 -22.87 -25.10
C ALA A 493 11.80 -24.11 -24.67
N ALA A 494 10.68 -24.38 -25.30
CA ALA A 494 9.72 -25.40 -24.83
C ALA A 494 10.23 -26.84 -24.94
N ASN A 495 11.20 -27.13 -25.80
CA ASN A 495 11.71 -28.49 -26.04
C ASN A 495 13.01 -28.84 -25.31
N TRP A 496 13.53 -27.92 -24.51
CA TRP A 496 14.86 -28.08 -23.84
C TRP A 496 14.79 -28.89 -22.55
N PHE A 497 13.63 -28.94 -21.91
CA PHE A 497 13.42 -29.58 -20.64
C PHE A 497 12.43 -30.71 -20.72
N ASN A 498 12.95 -31.91 -20.90
CA ASN A 498 12.15 -33.13 -20.70
C ASN A 498 12.30 -33.56 -19.25
N VAL A 499 11.35 -33.17 -18.38
CA VAL A 499 11.31 -33.54 -16.97
C VAL A 499 11.31 -35.05 -16.77
N ASP A 500 10.90 -35.81 -17.81
CA ASP A 500 10.87 -37.26 -17.79
C ASP A 500 12.26 -37.91 -17.84
N ASP A 501 13.30 -37.19 -18.30
CA ASP A 501 14.67 -37.71 -18.37
C ASP A 501 15.35 -37.83 -16.98
N TYR A 502 14.74 -37.31 -15.92
CA TYR A 502 15.30 -37.29 -14.57
C TYR A 502 14.43 -37.98 -13.51
N LYS A 503 13.68 -39.00 -13.94
CA LYS A 503 12.67 -39.68 -13.10
C LYS A 503 13.20 -40.39 -11.86
N ASP A 504 14.50 -40.66 -11.78
CA ASP A 504 15.10 -41.52 -10.75
C ASP A 504 15.95 -40.77 -9.72
N VAL A 505 15.93 -39.42 -9.66
CA VAL A 505 16.75 -38.62 -8.72
C VAL A 505 15.89 -38.06 -7.59
N ASP A 506 16.06 -38.61 -6.41
CA ASP A 506 15.27 -38.24 -5.22
C ASP A 506 15.85 -37.08 -4.37
N THR A 507 17.08 -36.64 -4.65
CA THR A 507 17.79 -35.66 -3.81
C THR A 507 18.53 -34.60 -4.62
N ILE A 508 18.52 -33.35 -4.11
CA ILE A 508 19.33 -32.25 -4.65
C ILE A 508 20.79 -32.45 -4.24
N VAL A 509 21.65 -32.80 -5.20
CA VAL A 509 23.08 -32.98 -5.00
C VAL A 509 23.82 -31.68 -5.32
N VAL A 510 24.48 -31.09 -4.33
CA VAL A 510 25.31 -29.87 -4.50
C VAL A 510 26.74 -30.27 -4.78
N ARG A 511 27.31 -29.79 -5.89
CA ARG A 511 28.71 -30.00 -6.26
C ARG A 511 29.54 -28.79 -5.83
N GLU A 512 30.57 -29.01 -5.03
CA GLU A 512 31.46 -27.95 -4.57
C GLU A 512 32.15 -27.23 -5.73
N GLY A 513 32.17 -25.89 -5.73
CA GLY A 513 32.74 -25.06 -6.80
C GLY A 513 31.86 -24.91 -8.05
N TYR A 514 30.62 -25.42 -8.02
CA TYR A 514 29.64 -25.25 -9.11
C TYR A 514 28.38 -24.58 -8.60
N PHE A 515 27.63 -23.95 -9.52
CA PHE A 515 26.32 -23.38 -9.18
C PHE A 515 25.30 -24.47 -8.84
N SER A 516 24.35 -24.10 -7.96
CA SER A 516 23.28 -24.99 -7.50
C SER A 516 22.00 -24.21 -7.21
N VAL A 517 20.88 -24.87 -7.03
CA VAL A 517 19.61 -24.25 -6.60
C VAL A 517 19.65 -23.68 -5.18
N LYS A 518 20.71 -23.99 -4.42
CA LYS A 518 20.98 -23.43 -3.08
C LYS A 518 21.81 -22.14 -3.11
N ASP A 519 22.28 -21.74 -4.28
CA ASP A 519 22.94 -20.45 -4.44
C ASP A 519 21.92 -19.32 -4.56
N LYS A 520 22.34 -18.11 -4.19
CA LYS A 520 21.48 -16.93 -4.34
C LYS A 520 21.25 -16.65 -5.81
N ILE A 521 20.02 -16.30 -6.16
CA ILE A 521 19.61 -15.92 -7.52
C ILE A 521 20.53 -14.80 -8.05
N GLY A 522 20.85 -13.81 -7.22
CA GLY A 522 21.76 -12.73 -7.61
C GLY A 522 23.17 -13.19 -7.97
N ASP A 523 23.68 -14.24 -7.33
CA ASP A 523 25.01 -14.77 -7.63
C ASP A 523 24.97 -15.62 -8.93
N ILE A 524 23.92 -16.40 -9.13
CA ILE A 524 23.69 -17.12 -10.38
C ILE A 524 23.59 -16.13 -11.56
N MET A 525 22.85 -15.04 -11.39
CA MET A 525 22.62 -14.02 -12.45
C MET A 525 23.86 -13.19 -12.79
N LYS A 526 24.90 -13.15 -11.92
CA LYS A 526 26.19 -12.51 -12.24
C LYS A 526 27.03 -13.31 -13.24
N ASN A 527 26.82 -14.62 -13.32
CA ASN A 527 27.46 -15.48 -14.30
C ASN A 527 26.53 -15.62 -15.51
N GLU A 528 27.03 -15.26 -16.70
CA GLU A 528 26.21 -15.20 -17.91
C GLU A 528 25.61 -16.57 -18.29
N GLU A 529 26.41 -17.65 -18.20
CA GLU A 529 25.98 -19.00 -18.54
C GLU A 529 24.93 -19.52 -17.53
N ALA A 530 25.19 -19.38 -16.25
CA ALA A 530 24.26 -19.79 -15.18
C ALA A 530 22.98 -18.96 -15.19
N GLY A 531 23.09 -17.65 -15.42
CA GLY A 531 21.95 -16.76 -15.55
C GLY A 531 21.07 -17.11 -16.75
N ASN A 532 21.65 -17.43 -17.90
CA ASN A 532 20.89 -17.87 -19.08
C ASN A 532 20.17 -19.20 -18.82
N VAL A 533 20.83 -20.18 -18.18
CA VAL A 533 20.20 -21.46 -17.78
C VAL A 533 19.01 -21.18 -16.85
N LEU A 534 19.16 -20.34 -15.86
CA LEU A 534 18.08 -19.98 -14.94
C LEU A 534 16.91 -19.34 -15.67
N MET A 535 17.18 -18.34 -16.51
CA MET A 535 16.13 -17.61 -17.25
C MET A 535 15.36 -18.55 -18.18
N GLN A 536 16.06 -19.38 -18.95
CA GLN A 536 15.44 -20.37 -19.84
C GLN A 536 14.58 -21.38 -19.06
N PHE A 537 15.10 -21.90 -17.95
CA PHE A 537 14.34 -22.82 -17.10
C PHE A 537 13.06 -22.19 -16.56
N MET A 538 13.15 -20.97 -16.05
CA MET A 538 12.00 -20.24 -15.51
C MET A 538 10.94 -19.92 -16.58
N GLN A 539 11.35 -19.52 -17.77
CA GLN A 539 10.43 -19.31 -18.90
C GLN A 539 9.71 -20.59 -19.32
N ALA A 540 10.45 -21.72 -19.37
CA ALA A 540 9.88 -23.01 -19.78
C ALA A 540 8.89 -23.59 -18.76
N THR A 541 9.15 -23.39 -17.47
CA THR A 541 8.40 -24.05 -16.38
C THR A 541 7.25 -23.23 -15.81
N VAL A 542 7.42 -21.91 -15.65
CA VAL A 542 6.43 -21.06 -15.00
C VAL A 542 5.49 -20.39 -16.01
N LYS A 543 5.77 -20.49 -17.31
CA LYS A 543 5.07 -19.77 -18.39
C LYS A 543 4.92 -18.26 -18.13
N MET A 544 5.74 -17.72 -17.25
CA MET A 544 5.84 -16.30 -16.96
C MET A 544 7.06 -15.72 -17.66
N LYS A 545 6.90 -14.63 -18.39
CA LYS A 545 8.03 -13.83 -18.89
C LYS A 545 8.68 -13.12 -17.69
N LEU A 546 9.72 -13.74 -17.13
CA LEU A 546 10.50 -13.15 -16.05
C LEU A 546 11.55 -12.20 -16.64
N LYS A 547 11.45 -10.92 -16.30
CA LYS A 547 12.48 -9.94 -16.62
C LYS A 547 13.66 -10.05 -15.66
N LYS A 548 14.87 -9.76 -16.11
CA LYS A 548 16.05 -9.63 -15.24
C LYS A 548 15.82 -8.66 -14.08
N SER A 549 15.04 -7.59 -14.29
CA SER A 549 14.64 -6.64 -13.26
C SER A 549 13.78 -7.24 -12.14
N MET A 550 12.90 -8.19 -12.46
CA MET A 550 12.07 -8.90 -11.46
C MET A 550 12.92 -9.81 -10.57
N LEU A 551 13.97 -10.42 -11.13
CA LEU A 551 14.94 -11.22 -10.35
C LEU A 551 15.78 -10.35 -9.43
N GLY A 552 15.91 -9.06 -9.67
CA GLY A 552 16.54 -8.11 -8.76
C GLY A 552 15.87 -8.02 -7.39
N MET A 553 14.56 -8.19 -7.31
CA MET A 553 13.80 -8.21 -6.06
C MET A 553 14.03 -9.49 -5.23
N VAL A 554 14.34 -10.60 -5.89
CA VAL A 554 14.57 -11.91 -5.26
C VAL A 554 16.05 -12.33 -5.28
N LYS A 555 16.95 -11.40 -5.60
CA LYS A 555 18.41 -11.67 -5.77
C LYS A 555 19.08 -12.34 -4.57
N ASP A 556 18.57 -12.08 -3.36
CA ASP A 556 19.11 -12.64 -2.11
C ASP A 556 18.48 -13.97 -1.70
N MET A 557 17.47 -14.43 -2.44
CA MET A 557 16.81 -15.73 -2.25
C MET A 557 17.56 -16.85 -2.99
N THR A 558 17.37 -18.06 -2.52
CA THR A 558 17.76 -19.28 -3.26
C THR A 558 16.60 -19.74 -4.14
N LEU A 559 16.91 -20.49 -5.20
CA LEU A 559 15.88 -21.08 -6.07
C LEU A 559 15.03 -22.11 -5.34
N GLU A 560 15.64 -22.87 -4.41
CA GLU A 560 14.90 -23.80 -3.55
C GLU A 560 13.89 -23.04 -2.66
N GLY A 561 14.28 -21.89 -2.09
CA GLY A 561 13.39 -21.02 -1.34
C GLY A 561 12.24 -20.47 -2.20
N MET A 562 12.56 -20.02 -3.42
CA MET A 562 11.56 -19.48 -4.35
C MET A 562 10.55 -20.55 -4.80
N ALA A 563 10.97 -21.78 -5.03
CA ALA A 563 10.08 -22.87 -5.44
C ALA A 563 9.14 -23.30 -4.29
N GLY A 564 9.63 -23.33 -3.06
CA GLY A 564 8.76 -23.52 -1.88
C GLY A 564 7.67 -22.47 -1.77
N MET A 565 7.99 -21.22 -2.12
CA MET A 565 7.06 -20.10 -2.15
C MET A 565 6.03 -20.22 -3.29
N ALA A 566 6.44 -20.54 -4.50
CA ALA A 566 5.53 -20.73 -5.65
C ALA A 566 4.50 -21.84 -5.39
N SER A 567 4.92 -22.92 -4.73
CA SER A 567 4.04 -24.01 -4.31
C SER A 567 2.99 -23.54 -3.28
N SER A 568 3.36 -22.69 -2.35
CA SER A 568 2.43 -22.14 -1.34
C SER A 568 1.43 -21.12 -1.91
N MET A 569 1.76 -20.49 -3.04
CA MET A 569 0.94 -19.47 -3.71
C MET A 569 0.03 -20.03 -4.81
N GLY A 570 0.13 -21.34 -5.15
CA GLY A 570 -0.59 -21.90 -6.29
C GLY A 570 -0.15 -21.34 -7.66
N ILE A 571 1.00 -20.64 -7.70
CA ILE A 571 1.58 -20.08 -8.92
C ILE A 571 2.26 -21.21 -9.69
N GLY A 572 1.87 -21.41 -10.96
CA GLY A 572 2.44 -22.44 -11.83
C GLY A 572 1.39 -23.38 -12.48
N GLY A 573 0.11 -23.04 -12.40
CA GLY A 573 -0.97 -23.83 -12.98
C GLY A 573 -1.05 -25.24 -12.35
N LYS A 574 -1.49 -26.25 -13.12
CA LYS A 574 -1.56 -27.65 -12.63
C LYS A 574 -0.20 -28.22 -12.19
N ALA A 575 0.90 -27.66 -12.68
CA ALA A 575 2.26 -28.09 -12.33
C ALA A 575 2.74 -27.50 -10.96
N GLY A 576 2.23 -26.34 -10.53
CA GLY A 576 2.57 -25.75 -9.24
C GLY A 576 1.77 -26.29 -8.06
N ALA A 577 0.69 -27.03 -8.33
CA ALA A 577 -0.15 -27.65 -7.31
C ALA A 577 0.35 -29.05 -6.86
N ASP A 578 1.35 -29.62 -7.53
CA ASP A 578 1.94 -30.92 -7.19
C ASP A 578 3.34 -30.73 -6.59
N PRO A 579 3.52 -30.90 -5.25
CA PRO A 579 4.81 -30.75 -4.59
C PRO A 579 5.91 -31.67 -5.13
N GLU A 580 5.56 -32.87 -5.61
CA GLU A 580 6.51 -33.80 -6.21
C GLU A 580 7.01 -33.31 -7.58
N GLN A 581 6.15 -32.69 -8.37
CA GLN A 581 6.54 -32.07 -9.63
C GLN A 581 7.45 -30.86 -9.41
N GLY A 582 7.15 -30.01 -8.41
CA GLY A 582 8.00 -28.89 -8.01
C GLY A 582 9.38 -29.34 -7.58
N LYS A 583 9.47 -30.42 -6.80
CA LYS A 583 10.73 -31.01 -6.37
C LYS A 583 11.56 -31.54 -7.55
N ARG A 584 10.93 -32.25 -8.49
CA ARG A 584 11.60 -32.75 -9.71
C ARG A 584 12.16 -31.62 -10.56
N MET A 585 11.41 -30.53 -10.71
CA MET A 585 11.85 -29.34 -11.45
C MET A 585 13.09 -28.71 -10.81
N LEU A 586 13.15 -28.62 -9.49
CA LEU A 586 14.33 -28.12 -8.77
C LEU A 586 15.54 -29.03 -8.95
N ILE A 587 15.35 -30.36 -8.91
CA ILE A 587 16.42 -31.34 -9.14
C ILE A 587 16.97 -31.16 -10.54
N THR A 588 16.12 -31.07 -11.56
CA THR A 588 16.53 -30.86 -12.95
C THR A 588 17.34 -29.57 -13.12
N LEU A 589 16.85 -28.46 -12.56
CA LEU A 589 17.59 -27.17 -12.61
C LEU A 589 18.94 -27.28 -11.89
N ASN A 590 18.99 -27.98 -10.75
CA ASN A 590 20.22 -28.17 -10.00
C ASN A 590 21.27 -28.96 -10.81
N GLU A 591 20.88 -30.02 -11.52
CA GLU A 591 21.77 -30.78 -12.39
C GLU A 591 22.35 -29.94 -13.53
N MET A 592 21.57 -28.98 -14.05
CA MET A 592 22.06 -28.06 -15.08
C MET A 592 23.06 -27.06 -14.51
N LEU A 593 22.74 -26.46 -13.37
CA LEU A 593 23.62 -25.50 -12.68
C LEU A 593 24.92 -26.16 -12.20
N ASN A 594 24.87 -27.42 -11.79
CA ASN A 594 26.05 -28.20 -11.36
C ASN A 594 27.05 -28.50 -12.51
N LYS A 595 26.76 -28.13 -13.75
CA LYS A 595 27.70 -28.19 -14.87
C LYS A 595 28.51 -26.91 -15.03
N ILE A 596 28.10 -25.82 -14.38
CA ILE A 596 28.68 -24.48 -14.53
C ILE A 596 29.51 -24.14 -13.29
N LYS A 597 30.78 -23.83 -13.45
CA LYS A 597 31.66 -23.43 -12.37
C LYS A 597 31.35 -22.01 -11.87
N LYS A 598 31.48 -21.85 -10.54
CA LYS A 598 31.40 -20.53 -9.89
C LYS A 598 32.55 -19.63 -10.24
#